data_05dd44d9f22a3f53703e05b0ecb15d11
#
_entry.id   05dd44d9f22a3f53703e05b0ecb15d11
#
_cell.length_a   1.000
_cell.length_b   1.000
_cell.length_c   1.000
_cell.angle_alpha   90.00
_cell.angle_beta   90.00
_cell.angle_gamma   90.00
#
_symmetry.space_group_name_H-M   'P 1'
#
loop_
_entity.id
_entity.type
_entity.pdbx_description
1 polymer ?
#
loop_
_entity_poly.entity_id
_entity_poly.type
_entity_poly.pdbx_seq_one_letter_code
_entity_poly.pdbx_strand_id
1 'polypeptide(L)'
;MLIQLVLSSPEYKGTKLTPDPWTEYISLQPVTVPVPALWSEAELSLLEATSLEPAVAAQLILLDREFTTIKSKAISVDLGKQIFEHATLGDWIWVDALYRSRSFELPISGASCVPCLDLANHGKGRKAQWQQIVEKQTVRLVLKKGAEVKAGEEITISYGEGKPAAEMLFNYGFVKGEGEKKVMVDLDEVLAERARKDGLLKEKLEVFGKAPVLEVMTDEMHGGKGRWKSPFIEFMCVKEEDGLGFKMEGREGKEERRVVWKGNKDVTRMVGMWDVFMNAQDARNVVRFRAACVVEGIVGKQLDRLRGRVEGEGEKLVESGEVRRTVLDSVLELRRIEIGILEKVLEAVKEEKGRLVKDEKVAAEADAQSAS
;
A
#
# COMPACT_ATOMS: atom_id res chain seq x y z
N MET A 1 6.54 17.54 -16.47
CA MET A 1 5.14 17.30 -16.91
C MET A 1 4.25 18.52 -16.64
N LEU A 2 4.08 19.02 -15.40
CA LEU A 2 3.19 20.16 -15.11
C LEU A 2 3.48 21.40 -15.97
N ILE A 3 4.74 21.79 -16.10
CA ILE A 3 5.13 22.93 -16.96
C ILE A 3 4.66 22.71 -18.41
N GLN A 4 4.89 21.52 -18.96
CA GLN A 4 4.47 21.19 -20.32
C GLN A 4 2.95 21.15 -20.48
N LEU A 5 2.23 20.70 -19.46
CA LEU A 5 0.77 20.75 -19.43
C LEU A 5 0.26 22.18 -19.54
N VAL A 6 0.78 23.10 -18.71
CA VAL A 6 0.38 24.52 -18.76
C VAL A 6 0.74 25.15 -20.11
N LEU A 7 1.95 24.90 -20.62
CA LEU A 7 2.40 25.43 -21.91
C LEU A 7 1.57 24.92 -23.10
N SER A 8 1.02 23.71 -23.02
CA SER A 8 0.15 23.12 -24.05
C SER A 8 -1.28 23.64 -23.98
N SER A 9 -1.68 24.30 -22.89
CA SER A 9 -3.04 24.83 -22.74
C SER A 9 -3.30 25.99 -23.71
N PRO A 10 -4.43 25.99 -24.45
CA PRO A 10 -4.84 27.11 -25.30
C PRO A 10 -5.06 28.42 -24.54
N GLU A 11 -5.33 28.33 -23.27
CA GLU A 11 -5.61 29.48 -22.39
C GLU A 11 -4.32 30.19 -21.94
N TYR A 12 -3.18 29.49 -21.97
CA TYR A 12 -1.91 30.06 -21.54
C TYR A 12 -1.41 31.11 -22.53
N LYS A 13 -1.33 32.36 -22.07
CA LYS A 13 -0.86 33.53 -22.87
C LYS A 13 0.52 34.05 -22.43
N GLY A 14 1.16 33.36 -21.47
CA GLY A 14 2.47 33.76 -20.95
C GLY A 14 3.65 33.47 -21.90
N THR A 15 4.86 33.49 -21.35
CA THR A 15 6.11 33.26 -22.12
C THR A 15 6.05 31.88 -22.77
N LYS A 16 6.05 31.87 -24.11
CA LYS A 16 6.10 30.62 -24.86
C LYS A 16 7.54 30.13 -24.89
N LEU A 17 7.78 29.01 -24.20
CA LEU A 17 9.00 28.25 -24.46
C LEU A 17 8.91 27.66 -25.87
N THR A 18 10.05 27.42 -26.48
CA THR A 18 10.10 26.73 -27.78
C THR A 18 9.41 25.36 -27.59
N PRO A 19 8.38 25.03 -28.41
CA PRO A 19 7.75 23.72 -28.35
C PRO A 19 8.81 22.64 -28.49
N ASP A 20 8.77 21.68 -27.62
CA ASP A 20 9.62 20.50 -27.65
C ASP A 20 8.78 19.22 -27.77
N PRO A 21 9.37 18.07 -28.03
CA PRO A 21 8.64 16.82 -28.17
C PRO A 21 7.79 16.46 -26.93
N TRP A 22 8.16 16.97 -25.75
CA TRP A 22 7.44 16.73 -24.51
C TRP A 22 6.13 17.51 -24.42
N THR A 23 6.07 18.71 -25.00
CA THR A 23 4.83 19.51 -25.08
C THR A 23 3.77 18.74 -25.90
N GLU A 24 4.18 18.23 -27.08
CA GLU A 24 3.30 17.42 -27.93
C GLU A 24 2.92 16.10 -27.25
N TYR A 25 3.87 15.39 -26.64
CA TYR A 25 3.62 14.16 -25.91
C TYR A 25 2.57 14.35 -24.79
N ILE A 26 2.66 15.43 -24.01
CA ILE A 26 1.68 15.73 -22.94
C ILE A 26 0.31 16.05 -23.54
N SER A 27 0.24 16.77 -24.65
CA SER A 27 -1.05 17.10 -25.29
C SER A 27 -1.80 15.87 -25.82
N LEU A 28 -1.07 14.77 -26.09
CA LEU A 28 -1.64 13.49 -26.54
C LEU A 28 -2.03 12.55 -25.39
N GLN A 29 -1.74 12.94 -24.14
CA GLN A 29 -2.10 12.10 -23.00
C GLN A 29 -3.63 12.07 -22.76
N PRO A 30 -4.19 10.98 -22.18
CA PRO A 30 -5.62 10.88 -21.92
C PRO A 30 -6.05 11.97 -20.92
N VAL A 31 -7.16 12.61 -21.23
CA VAL A 31 -7.76 13.64 -20.34
C VAL A 31 -8.15 13.04 -18.98
N THR A 32 -8.57 11.77 -18.97
CA THR A 32 -9.00 11.07 -17.77
C THR A 32 -8.07 9.89 -17.46
N VAL A 33 -7.60 9.81 -16.23
CA VAL A 33 -6.86 8.66 -15.68
C VAL A 33 -7.74 8.02 -14.61
N PRO A 34 -8.06 6.74 -14.69
CA PRO A 34 -9.11 6.12 -13.84
C PRO A 34 -8.65 5.81 -12.40
N VAL A 35 -7.54 6.37 -11.92
CA VAL A 35 -6.98 6.11 -10.59
C VAL A 35 -7.77 6.79 -9.47
N PRO A 36 -7.79 6.22 -8.25
CA PRO A 36 -8.56 6.74 -7.13
C PRO A 36 -8.26 8.19 -6.73
N ALA A 37 -7.04 8.67 -6.93
CA ALA A 37 -6.69 10.06 -6.63
C ALA A 37 -7.47 11.10 -7.45
N LEU A 38 -8.11 10.71 -8.55
CA LEU A 38 -8.94 11.53 -9.43
C LEU A 38 -10.44 11.21 -9.35
N TRP A 39 -10.84 10.42 -8.36
CA TRP A 39 -12.25 10.08 -8.13
C TRP A 39 -12.99 11.21 -7.42
N SER A 40 -14.29 11.26 -7.62
CA SER A 40 -15.17 12.17 -6.86
C SER A 40 -15.28 11.76 -5.39
N GLU A 41 -15.74 12.65 -4.52
CA GLU A 41 -15.97 12.31 -3.10
C GLU A 41 -16.94 11.14 -2.93
N ALA A 42 -17.99 11.07 -3.75
CA ALA A 42 -18.94 9.96 -3.75
C ALA A 42 -18.26 8.65 -4.18
N GLU A 43 -17.36 8.68 -5.15
CA GLU A 43 -16.58 7.50 -5.58
C GLU A 43 -15.56 7.08 -4.52
N LEU A 44 -14.89 8.04 -3.87
CA LEU A 44 -13.93 7.77 -2.79
C LEU A 44 -14.60 7.15 -1.56
N SER A 45 -15.84 7.54 -1.24
CA SER A 45 -16.58 6.96 -0.12
C SER A 45 -16.82 5.46 -0.26
N LEU A 46 -16.86 4.92 -1.49
CA LEU A 46 -16.98 3.49 -1.74
C LEU A 46 -15.76 2.67 -1.28
N LEU A 47 -14.59 3.34 -1.13
CA LEU A 47 -13.37 2.70 -0.62
C LEU A 47 -13.40 2.45 0.89
N GLU A 48 -14.41 2.93 1.61
CA GLU A 48 -14.52 2.77 3.06
C GLU A 48 -14.23 1.33 3.49
N ALA A 49 -13.41 1.18 4.51
CA ALA A 49 -12.93 -0.07 5.06
C ALA A 49 -12.04 -0.95 4.13
N THR A 50 -11.76 -0.56 2.90
CA THR A 50 -10.75 -1.26 2.09
C THR A 50 -9.34 -0.86 2.53
N SER A 51 -8.33 -1.69 2.23
CA SER A 51 -6.92 -1.35 2.46
C SER A 51 -6.47 -0.13 1.65
N LEU A 52 -7.23 0.26 0.64
CA LEU A 52 -6.91 1.37 -0.25
C LEU A 52 -7.35 2.73 0.29
N GLU A 53 -8.39 2.79 1.13
CA GLU A 53 -8.91 4.03 1.72
C GLU A 53 -7.81 4.89 2.37
N PRO A 54 -7.05 4.38 3.37
CA PRO A 54 -6.01 5.19 4.02
C PRO A 54 -4.86 5.54 3.08
N ALA A 55 -4.54 4.70 2.11
CA ALA A 55 -3.47 4.94 1.15
C ALA A 55 -3.81 6.12 0.20
N VAL A 56 -5.05 6.18 -0.28
CA VAL A 56 -5.52 7.29 -1.15
C VAL A 56 -5.62 8.58 -0.36
N ALA A 57 -6.16 8.54 0.86
CA ALA A 57 -6.23 9.72 1.73
C ALA A 57 -4.82 10.30 2.02
N ALA A 58 -3.86 9.45 2.36
CA ALA A 58 -2.48 9.87 2.60
C ALA A 58 -1.82 10.45 1.34
N GLN A 59 -2.09 9.87 0.16
CA GLN A 59 -1.60 10.38 -1.11
C GLN A 59 -2.12 11.79 -1.40
N LEU A 60 -3.42 12.01 -1.27
CA LEU A 60 -4.03 13.33 -1.54
C LEU A 60 -3.47 14.41 -0.62
N ILE A 61 -3.27 14.11 0.66
CA ILE A 61 -2.62 15.01 1.62
C ILE A 61 -1.16 15.32 1.21
N LEU A 62 -0.42 14.30 0.76
CA LEU A 62 0.95 14.47 0.31
C LEU A 62 1.02 15.37 -0.93
N LEU A 63 0.18 15.12 -1.93
CA LEU A 63 0.14 15.89 -3.18
C LEU A 63 -0.24 17.37 -2.93
N ASP A 64 -1.17 17.65 -2.01
CA ASP A 64 -1.51 19.02 -1.61
C ASP A 64 -0.30 19.75 -0.98
N ARG A 65 0.40 19.09 -0.06
CA ARG A 65 1.62 19.64 0.57
C ARG A 65 2.73 19.87 -0.43
N GLU A 66 2.96 18.94 -1.34
CA GLU A 66 3.95 19.05 -2.40
C GLU A 66 3.64 20.22 -3.33
N PHE A 67 2.40 20.31 -3.84
CA PHE A 67 1.96 21.40 -4.70
C PHE A 67 2.15 22.76 -4.03
N THR A 68 1.69 22.91 -2.78
CA THR A 68 1.84 24.14 -2.00
C THR A 68 3.33 24.50 -1.81
N THR A 69 4.17 23.53 -1.49
CA THR A 69 5.62 23.74 -1.30
C THR A 69 6.31 24.14 -2.58
N ILE A 70 6.00 23.48 -3.70
CA ILE A 70 6.61 23.79 -5.01
C ILE A 70 6.15 25.16 -5.48
N LYS A 71 4.85 25.45 -5.39
CA LYS A 71 4.27 26.74 -5.74
C LYS A 71 4.97 27.89 -4.99
N SER A 72 5.12 27.78 -3.67
CA SER A 72 5.75 28.80 -2.85
C SER A 72 7.19 29.11 -3.21
N LYS A 73 7.93 28.09 -3.68
CA LYS A 73 9.32 28.24 -4.16
C LYS A 73 9.39 28.76 -5.60
N ALA A 74 8.50 28.28 -6.47
CA ALA A 74 8.52 28.58 -7.89
C ALA A 74 8.15 30.04 -8.20
N ILE A 75 7.29 30.66 -7.42
CA ILE A 75 6.88 32.06 -7.60
C ILE A 75 8.02 33.08 -7.42
N SER A 76 9.16 32.69 -6.90
CA SER A 76 10.37 33.53 -6.82
C SER A 76 11.07 33.70 -8.19
N VAL A 77 10.67 32.94 -9.20
CA VAL A 77 11.21 32.97 -10.58
C VAL A 77 10.07 33.35 -11.52
N ASP A 78 10.33 34.29 -12.44
CA ASP A 78 9.28 34.82 -13.35
C ASP A 78 8.53 33.74 -14.13
N LEU A 79 9.21 32.77 -14.68
CA LEU A 79 8.57 31.64 -15.37
C LEU A 79 7.73 30.81 -14.40
N GLY A 80 8.25 30.54 -13.21
CA GLY A 80 7.52 29.80 -12.17
C GLY A 80 6.23 30.52 -11.76
N LYS A 81 6.29 31.84 -11.58
CA LYS A 81 5.11 32.65 -11.30
C LYS A 81 4.06 32.51 -12.39
N GLN A 82 4.43 32.67 -13.66
CA GLN A 82 3.53 32.52 -14.81
C GLN A 82 2.89 31.12 -14.86
N ILE A 83 3.67 30.05 -14.65
CA ILE A 83 3.15 28.67 -14.64
C ILE A 83 2.14 28.46 -13.51
N PHE A 84 2.47 28.89 -12.28
CA PHE A 84 1.61 28.69 -11.09
C PHE A 84 0.46 29.68 -10.96
N GLU A 85 0.35 30.68 -11.83
CA GLU A 85 -0.86 31.46 -12.02
C GLU A 85 -1.96 30.66 -12.76
N HIS A 86 -1.55 29.67 -13.58
CA HIS A 86 -2.47 28.81 -14.36
C HIS A 86 -2.62 27.41 -13.78
N ALA A 87 -1.56 26.86 -13.17
CA ALA A 87 -1.57 25.50 -12.62
C ALA A 87 -2.43 25.40 -11.34
N THR A 88 -3.25 24.36 -11.25
CA THR A 88 -4.09 24.02 -10.12
C THR A 88 -3.59 22.77 -9.39
N LEU A 89 -4.09 22.51 -8.17
CA LEU A 89 -3.86 21.25 -7.48
C LEU A 89 -4.41 20.06 -8.29
N GLY A 90 -5.53 20.24 -8.97
CA GLY A 90 -6.09 19.21 -9.88
C GLY A 90 -5.12 18.81 -10.99
N ASP A 91 -4.43 19.79 -11.61
CA ASP A 91 -3.39 19.51 -12.61
C ASP A 91 -2.20 18.76 -12.01
N TRP A 92 -1.81 19.09 -10.77
CA TRP A 92 -0.75 18.37 -10.05
C TRP A 92 -1.11 16.91 -9.81
N ILE A 93 -2.33 16.65 -9.30
CA ILE A 93 -2.86 15.29 -9.07
C ILE A 93 -2.96 14.52 -10.39
N TRP A 94 -3.43 15.16 -11.47
CA TRP A 94 -3.51 14.53 -12.79
C TRP A 94 -2.12 14.17 -13.33
N VAL A 95 -1.13 15.04 -13.18
CA VAL A 95 0.27 14.77 -13.58
C VAL A 95 0.86 13.60 -12.78
N ASP A 96 0.63 13.55 -11.46
CA ASP A 96 1.04 12.41 -10.62
C ASP A 96 0.37 11.10 -11.09
N ALA A 97 -0.93 11.15 -11.37
CA ALA A 97 -1.70 10.01 -11.87
C ALA A 97 -1.15 9.48 -13.21
N LEU A 98 -0.85 10.37 -14.15
CA LEU A 98 -0.19 10.02 -15.41
C LEU A 98 1.17 9.39 -15.17
N TYR A 99 2.01 10.03 -14.35
CA TYR A 99 3.35 9.55 -14.08
C TYR A 99 3.33 8.16 -13.46
N ARG A 100 2.50 7.93 -12.45
CA ARG A 100 2.39 6.62 -11.79
C ARG A 100 1.87 5.53 -12.71
N SER A 101 0.85 5.83 -13.52
CA SER A 101 0.20 4.83 -14.38
C SER A 101 1.02 4.50 -15.63
N ARG A 102 2.03 5.33 -15.99
CA ARG A 102 2.77 5.22 -17.25
C ARG A 102 4.29 5.13 -17.12
N SER A 103 4.83 5.32 -15.90
CA SER A 103 6.27 5.18 -15.70
C SER A 103 6.71 3.72 -15.63
N PHE A 104 7.91 3.48 -16.13
CA PHE A 104 8.61 2.20 -16.07
C PHE A 104 9.79 2.33 -15.11
N GLU A 105 9.98 1.33 -14.26
CA GLU A 105 11.17 1.26 -13.41
C GLU A 105 12.35 0.73 -14.24
N LEU A 106 13.11 1.65 -14.79
CA LEU A 106 14.27 1.32 -15.62
C LEU A 106 15.48 1.04 -14.72
N PRO A 107 16.27 -0.01 -14.99
CA PRO A 107 17.39 -0.42 -14.14
C PRO A 107 18.42 0.66 -13.84
N ILE A 108 18.60 1.63 -14.74
CA ILE A 108 19.61 2.70 -14.60
C ILE A 108 18.97 4.06 -14.33
N SER A 109 17.88 4.37 -15.03
CA SER A 109 17.25 5.69 -14.97
C SER A 109 16.18 5.81 -13.86
N GLY A 110 15.85 4.70 -13.19
CA GLY A 110 14.74 4.65 -12.26
C GLY A 110 13.40 4.85 -12.95
N ALA A 111 12.41 5.34 -12.21
CA ALA A 111 11.07 5.57 -12.72
C ALA A 111 11.08 6.62 -13.86
N SER A 112 10.66 6.20 -15.05
CA SER A 112 10.76 7.00 -16.28
C SER A 112 9.54 6.81 -17.17
N CYS A 113 8.99 7.90 -17.70
CA CYS A 113 8.01 7.84 -18.77
C CYS A 113 8.73 7.64 -20.12
N VAL A 114 8.33 6.63 -20.87
CA VAL A 114 8.91 6.29 -22.17
C VAL A 114 7.84 6.43 -23.22
N PRO A 115 7.85 7.54 -24.02
CA PRO A 115 6.85 7.79 -25.05
C PRO A 115 6.68 6.60 -26.00
N CYS A 116 5.44 6.33 -26.40
CA CYS A 116 5.00 5.20 -27.22
C CYS A 116 5.02 3.84 -26.50
N LEU A 117 5.97 3.57 -25.60
CA LEU A 117 5.97 2.33 -24.82
C LEU A 117 4.84 2.34 -23.77
N ASP A 118 4.57 3.51 -23.21
CA ASP A 118 3.52 3.77 -22.22
C ASP A 118 2.09 3.64 -22.79
N LEU A 119 1.96 3.47 -24.12
CA LEU A 119 0.69 3.15 -24.78
C LEU A 119 0.36 1.66 -24.72
N ALA A 120 1.32 0.79 -24.40
CA ALA A 120 1.09 -0.64 -24.31
C ALA A 120 0.31 -0.98 -23.03
N ASN A 121 -0.89 -1.57 -23.20
CA ASN A 121 -1.75 -1.96 -22.09
C ASN A 121 -1.23 -3.18 -21.33
N HIS A 122 -1.69 -3.32 -20.10
CA HIS A 122 -1.52 -4.55 -19.34
C HIS A 122 -2.43 -5.66 -19.87
N GLY A 123 -1.90 -6.85 -20.10
CA GLY A 123 -2.71 -7.96 -20.63
C GLY A 123 -2.38 -9.32 -20.03
N LYS A 124 -3.43 -10.17 -20.00
CA LYS A 124 -3.31 -11.60 -19.76
C LYS A 124 -2.62 -12.23 -20.98
N GLY A 125 -1.60 -13.06 -20.75
CA GLY A 125 -0.86 -13.68 -21.88
C GLY A 125 0.22 -12.80 -22.53
N ARG A 126 0.47 -11.62 -22.03
CA ARG A 126 1.63 -10.68 -22.28
C ARG A 126 2.66 -11.24 -23.25
N LYS A 127 2.41 -11.02 -24.53
CA LYS A 127 3.28 -11.50 -25.61
C LYS A 127 4.56 -10.68 -25.76
N ALA A 128 4.58 -9.47 -25.17
CA ALA A 128 5.71 -8.54 -25.25
C ALA A 128 6.29 -8.18 -23.88
N GLN A 129 7.50 -7.67 -23.89
CA GLN A 129 8.21 -7.11 -22.76
C GLN A 129 9.07 -5.94 -23.22
N TRP A 130 9.38 -5.02 -22.33
CA TRP A 130 10.35 -3.98 -22.60
C TRP A 130 11.77 -4.40 -22.17
N GLN A 131 12.78 -3.83 -22.84
CA GLN A 131 14.18 -4.05 -22.54
C GLN A 131 14.93 -2.74 -22.66
N GLN A 132 15.71 -2.36 -21.65
CA GLN A 132 16.65 -1.25 -21.70
C GLN A 132 17.98 -1.71 -22.28
N ILE A 133 18.45 -1.03 -23.34
CA ILE A 133 19.78 -1.27 -23.94
C ILE A 133 20.65 -0.10 -23.51
N VAL A 134 21.48 -0.33 -22.51
CA VAL A 134 22.29 0.67 -21.81
C VAL A 134 23.24 1.38 -22.75
N GLU A 135 24.00 0.62 -23.55
CA GLU A 135 25.03 1.15 -24.48
C GLU A 135 24.44 2.07 -25.55
N LYS A 136 23.15 1.90 -25.85
CA LYS A 136 22.43 2.70 -26.85
C LYS A 136 21.51 3.75 -26.25
N GLN A 137 21.40 3.79 -24.92
CA GLN A 137 20.46 4.66 -24.21
C GLN A 137 19.02 4.56 -24.77
N THR A 138 18.60 3.35 -25.12
CA THR A 138 17.29 3.10 -25.72
C THR A 138 16.49 2.08 -24.92
N VAL A 139 15.16 2.22 -24.99
CA VAL A 139 14.21 1.21 -24.51
C VAL A 139 13.49 0.62 -25.72
N ARG A 140 13.32 -0.69 -25.74
CA ARG A 140 12.64 -1.41 -26.83
C ARG A 140 11.48 -2.23 -26.30
N LEU A 141 10.40 -2.27 -27.05
CA LEU A 141 9.33 -3.26 -26.91
C LEU A 141 9.70 -4.46 -27.79
N VAL A 142 9.78 -5.65 -27.19
CA VAL A 142 10.15 -6.88 -27.89
C VAL A 142 9.15 -7.99 -27.58
N LEU A 143 8.87 -8.82 -28.57
CA LEU A 143 8.09 -10.03 -28.35
C LEU A 143 8.87 -11.03 -27.51
N LYS A 144 8.18 -11.73 -26.62
CA LYS A 144 8.77 -12.84 -25.88
C LYS A 144 9.13 -13.98 -26.82
N LYS A 145 10.15 -14.76 -26.47
CA LYS A 145 10.57 -15.91 -27.28
C LYS A 145 9.40 -16.89 -27.51
N GLY A 146 9.12 -17.18 -28.76
CA GLY A 146 8.03 -18.06 -29.15
C GLY A 146 6.64 -17.42 -29.16
N ALA A 147 6.52 -16.11 -28.84
CA ALA A 147 5.25 -15.41 -28.96
C ALA A 147 5.02 -14.94 -30.40
N GLU A 148 3.80 -15.14 -30.88
CA GLU A 148 3.33 -14.66 -32.18
C GLU A 148 2.19 -13.65 -31.99
N VAL A 149 2.21 -12.59 -32.79
CA VAL A 149 1.14 -11.56 -32.81
C VAL A 149 0.63 -11.45 -34.25
N LYS A 150 -0.65 -11.59 -34.42
CA LYS A 150 -1.31 -11.44 -35.73
C LYS A 150 -1.58 -9.97 -36.02
N ALA A 151 -1.70 -9.62 -37.30
CA ALA A 151 -2.11 -8.28 -37.69
C ALA A 151 -3.44 -7.89 -37.05
N GLY A 152 -3.50 -6.73 -36.43
CA GLY A 152 -4.69 -6.24 -35.70
C GLY A 152 -4.83 -6.75 -34.26
N GLU A 153 -3.95 -7.65 -33.80
CA GLU A 153 -3.94 -8.10 -32.41
C GLU A 153 -3.21 -7.09 -31.53
N GLU A 154 -3.79 -6.79 -30.36
CA GLU A 154 -3.18 -5.87 -29.38
C GLU A 154 -1.90 -6.47 -28.79
N ILE A 155 -0.86 -5.63 -28.70
CA ILE A 155 0.39 -5.99 -28.04
C ILE A 155 0.34 -5.50 -26.60
N THR A 156 0.28 -6.44 -25.65
CA THR A 156 0.21 -6.14 -24.21
C THR A 156 1.50 -6.51 -23.50
N ILE A 157 1.76 -5.78 -22.40
CA ILE A 157 2.90 -5.99 -21.50
C ILE A 157 2.42 -6.31 -20.08
N SER A 158 3.36 -6.60 -19.18
CA SER A 158 3.09 -6.67 -17.74
C SER A 158 3.41 -5.34 -17.07
N TYR A 159 2.49 -4.83 -16.25
CA TYR A 159 2.75 -3.67 -15.38
C TYR A 159 3.42 -4.07 -14.05
N GLY A 160 3.70 -5.33 -13.87
CA GLY A 160 4.31 -5.96 -12.70
C GLY A 160 3.65 -7.29 -12.40
N GLU A 161 4.49 -8.33 -12.23
CA GLU A 161 4.00 -9.64 -11.81
C GLU A 161 3.85 -9.60 -10.30
N GLY A 162 2.75 -10.10 -9.77
CA GLY A 162 2.54 -10.19 -8.34
C GLY A 162 2.01 -8.92 -7.65
N LYS A 163 1.75 -7.81 -8.36
CA LYS A 163 1.15 -6.62 -7.72
C LYS A 163 -0.21 -6.95 -7.11
N PRO A 164 -0.46 -6.64 -5.83
CA PRO A 164 -1.76 -6.80 -5.19
C PRO A 164 -2.88 -6.03 -5.90
N ALA A 165 -4.12 -6.50 -5.75
CA ALA A 165 -5.29 -5.87 -6.36
C ALA A 165 -5.43 -4.38 -5.99
N ALA A 166 -5.19 -4.04 -4.72
CA ALA A 166 -5.20 -2.66 -4.24
C ALA A 166 -4.13 -1.80 -4.94
N GLU A 167 -2.90 -2.33 -5.13
CA GLU A 167 -1.83 -1.63 -5.84
C GLU A 167 -2.16 -1.41 -7.31
N MET A 168 -2.80 -2.39 -7.95
CA MET A 168 -3.25 -2.25 -9.34
C MET A 168 -4.32 -1.16 -9.48
N LEU A 169 -5.30 -1.12 -8.59
CA LEU A 169 -6.32 -0.07 -8.58
C LEU A 169 -5.70 1.30 -8.28
N PHE A 170 -4.81 1.37 -7.29
CA PHE A 170 -4.15 2.61 -6.86
C PHE A 170 -3.33 3.28 -7.96
N ASN A 171 -2.53 2.50 -8.69
CA ASN A 171 -1.60 3.03 -9.68
C ASN A 171 -2.17 3.07 -11.10
N TYR A 172 -3.10 2.16 -11.45
CA TYR A 172 -3.55 2.00 -12.83
C TYR A 172 -5.07 2.13 -13.02
N GLY A 173 -5.83 2.18 -11.93
CA GLY A 173 -7.28 2.41 -11.98
C GLY A 173 -8.12 1.18 -12.35
N PHE A 174 -7.57 -0.03 -12.24
CA PHE A 174 -8.32 -1.26 -12.47
C PHE A 174 -7.89 -2.38 -11.52
N VAL A 175 -8.78 -3.33 -11.27
CA VAL A 175 -8.51 -4.52 -10.47
C VAL A 175 -8.38 -5.72 -11.41
N LYS A 176 -7.30 -6.51 -11.23
CA LYS A 176 -7.17 -7.85 -11.83
C LYS A 176 -6.84 -8.84 -10.72
N GLY A 177 -7.58 -9.95 -10.68
CA GLY A 177 -7.45 -10.98 -9.66
C GLY A 177 -6.19 -11.86 -9.74
N GLU A 178 -5.16 -11.46 -10.50
CA GLU A 178 -3.98 -12.27 -10.83
C GLU A 178 -2.72 -11.92 -10.01
N GLY A 179 -2.76 -10.92 -9.14
CA GLY A 179 -1.62 -10.50 -8.32
C GLY A 179 -1.45 -11.31 -7.04
N GLU A 180 -0.45 -10.92 -6.25
CA GLU A 180 -0.32 -11.41 -4.88
C GLU A 180 -1.61 -11.12 -4.11
N LYS A 181 -2.11 -12.15 -3.44
CA LYS A 181 -3.27 -12.02 -2.58
C LYS A 181 -2.81 -11.56 -1.20
N LYS A 182 -2.61 -10.26 -1.08
CA LYS A 182 -2.06 -9.59 0.09
C LYS A 182 -2.85 -8.34 0.41
N VAL A 183 -3.12 -8.13 1.69
CA VAL A 183 -3.78 -6.95 2.24
C VAL A 183 -2.94 -6.41 3.39
N MET A 184 -2.78 -5.09 3.45
CA MET A 184 -2.19 -4.39 4.59
C MET A 184 -3.33 -3.87 5.47
N VAL A 185 -3.32 -4.22 6.74
CA VAL A 185 -4.32 -3.78 7.71
C VAL A 185 -3.66 -2.81 8.68
N ASP A 186 -4.28 -1.66 8.86
CA ASP A 186 -3.87 -0.63 9.80
C ASP A 186 -4.06 -1.10 11.25
N LEU A 187 -3.21 -0.64 12.17
CA LEU A 187 -3.25 -1.01 13.57
C LEU A 187 -3.68 0.14 14.50
N ASP A 188 -4.03 1.30 14.00
CA ASP A 188 -4.27 2.51 14.80
C ASP A 188 -5.37 2.29 15.86
N GLU A 189 -6.48 1.65 15.50
CA GLU A 189 -7.57 1.35 16.44
C GLU A 189 -7.10 0.43 17.58
N VAL A 190 -6.35 -0.62 17.24
CA VAL A 190 -5.82 -1.57 18.23
C VAL A 190 -4.78 -0.92 19.11
N LEU A 191 -3.94 -0.06 18.56
CA LEU A 191 -2.95 0.69 19.32
C LEU A 191 -3.60 1.68 20.29
N ALA A 192 -4.66 2.37 19.86
CA ALA A 192 -5.43 3.27 20.70
C ALA A 192 -6.11 2.53 21.88
N GLU A 193 -6.65 1.34 21.63
CA GLU A 193 -7.24 0.48 22.67
C GLU A 193 -6.17 -0.03 23.65
N ARG A 194 -5.01 -0.48 23.11
CA ARG A 194 -3.91 -1.00 23.90
C ARG A 194 -3.20 0.06 24.72
N ALA A 195 -3.10 1.29 24.25
CA ALA A 195 -2.47 2.40 24.98
C ALA A 195 -3.09 2.64 26.36
N ARG A 196 -4.32 2.17 26.58
CA ARG A 196 -5.03 2.27 27.87
C ARG A 196 -4.66 1.14 28.83
N LYS A 197 -4.10 0.04 28.34
CA LYS A 197 -3.91 -1.22 29.09
C LYS A 197 -2.45 -1.65 29.18
N ASP A 198 -1.60 -1.28 28.21
CA ASP A 198 -0.18 -1.66 28.13
C ASP A 198 0.70 -0.46 28.45
N GLY A 199 1.24 -0.41 29.67
CA GLY A 199 2.13 0.67 30.12
C GLY A 199 3.45 0.74 29.34
N LEU A 200 3.83 -0.30 28.58
CA LEU A 200 5.06 -0.34 27.78
C LEU A 200 4.83 -0.05 26.30
N LEU A 201 3.60 0.21 25.87
CA LEU A 201 3.31 0.39 24.45
C LEU A 201 4.06 1.57 23.84
N LYS A 202 4.19 2.67 24.58
CA LYS A 202 4.91 3.87 24.13
C LYS A 202 6.38 3.55 23.86
N GLU A 203 7.03 2.86 24.77
CA GLU A 203 8.42 2.42 24.65
C GLU A 203 8.60 1.47 23.47
N LYS A 204 7.69 0.53 23.29
CA LYS A 204 7.69 -0.41 22.16
C LYS A 204 7.58 0.30 20.82
N LEU A 205 6.68 1.29 20.69
CA LEU A 205 6.51 2.09 19.46
C LEU A 205 7.76 2.94 19.17
N GLU A 206 8.32 3.57 20.21
CA GLU A 206 9.53 4.38 20.08
C GLU A 206 10.71 3.55 19.52
N VAL A 207 10.95 2.38 20.09
CA VAL A 207 12.07 1.52 19.66
C VAL A 207 11.78 0.86 18.30
N PHE A 208 10.53 0.56 17.98
CA PHE A 208 10.16 0.02 16.68
C PHE A 208 10.42 1.02 15.54
N GLY A 209 10.23 2.32 15.79
CA GLY A 209 10.70 3.43 14.97
C GLY A 209 10.03 3.58 13.60
N LYS A 210 8.94 2.86 13.33
CA LYS A 210 8.16 2.94 12.10
C LYS A 210 6.69 2.67 12.37
N ALA A 211 5.81 3.04 11.43
CA ALA A 211 4.39 2.73 11.52
C ALA A 211 4.19 1.21 11.53
N PRO A 212 3.52 0.66 12.55
CA PRO A 212 3.23 -0.77 12.62
C PRO A 212 2.07 -1.15 11.70
N VAL A 213 2.21 -2.28 11.02
CA VAL A 213 1.19 -2.81 10.11
C VAL A 213 1.00 -4.32 10.33
N LEU A 214 -0.18 -4.81 9.99
CA LEU A 214 -0.47 -6.22 9.85
C LEU A 214 -0.56 -6.57 8.36
N GLU A 215 0.31 -7.43 7.90
CA GLU A 215 0.29 -7.99 6.57
C GLU A 215 -0.44 -9.33 6.61
N VAL A 216 -1.52 -9.46 5.83
CA VAL A 216 -2.28 -10.70 5.68
C VAL A 216 -2.24 -11.13 4.21
N MET A 217 -2.08 -12.43 3.97
CA MET A 217 -1.90 -12.96 2.62
C MET A 217 -2.37 -14.41 2.50
N THR A 218 -2.56 -14.85 1.27
CA THR A 218 -2.74 -16.28 0.98
C THR A 218 -1.53 -16.82 0.24
N ASP A 219 -1.09 -18.00 0.63
CA ASP A 219 0.05 -18.70 0.05
C ASP A 219 -0.42 -19.72 -0.99
N GLU A 220 -0.43 -19.31 -2.25
CA GLU A 220 -0.86 -20.18 -3.36
C GLU A 220 0.06 -21.40 -3.53
N MET A 221 1.33 -21.29 -3.16
CA MET A 221 2.29 -22.43 -3.24
C MET A 221 1.98 -23.51 -2.19
N HIS A 222 1.29 -23.15 -1.10
CA HIS A 222 0.90 -24.06 -0.03
C HIS A 222 -0.63 -24.23 0.06
N GLY A 223 -1.30 -24.33 -1.09
CA GLY A 223 -2.72 -24.63 -1.17
C GLY A 223 -3.64 -23.45 -0.82
N GLY A 224 -3.16 -22.23 -0.95
CA GLY A 224 -3.95 -21.02 -0.74
C GLY A 224 -4.32 -20.76 0.71
N LYS A 225 -3.57 -21.31 1.68
CA LYS A 225 -3.80 -21.08 3.11
C LYS A 225 -3.53 -19.63 3.49
N GLY A 226 -4.33 -19.13 4.45
CA GLY A 226 -4.12 -17.82 5.04
C GLY A 226 -2.83 -17.76 5.87
N ARG A 227 -2.12 -16.63 5.76
CA ARG A 227 -0.92 -16.33 6.56
C ARG A 227 -0.97 -14.87 7.00
N TRP A 228 -0.34 -14.60 8.12
CA TRP A 228 -0.17 -13.24 8.61
C TRP A 228 1.26 -12.99 9.07
N LYS A 229 1.67 -11.74 9.02
CA LYS A 229 2.97 -11.29 9.48
C LYS A 229 2.86 -9.88 10.06
N SER A 230 3.32 -9.71 11.27
CA SER A 230 3.53 -8.40 11.89
C SER A 230 4.57 -8.51 12.99
N PRO A 231 5.84 -8.12 12.73
CA PRO A 231 6.87 -8.10 13.76
C PRO A 231 6.46 -7.25 14.96
N PHE A 232 5.68 -6.19 14.74
CA PHE A 232 5.21 -5.33 15.82
C PHE A 232 4.16 -6.00 16.71
N ILE A 233 3.18 -6.73 16.15
CA ILE A 233 2.15 -7.39 16.97
C ILE A 233 2.78 -8.42 17.89
N GLU A 234 3.73 -9.21 17.42
CA GLU A 234 4.45 -10.15 18.26
C GLU A 234 5.24 -9.43 19.36
N PHE A 235 5.97 -8.37 19.02
CA PHE A 235 6.70 -7.54 19.98
C PHE A 235 5.76 -6.87 20.99
N MET A 236 4.64 -6.33 20.53
CA MET A 236 3.61 -5.74 21.38
C MET A 236 3.05 -6.73 22.41
N CYS A 237 2.91 -8.00 22.05
CA CYS A 237 2.34 -9.03 22.89
C CYS A 237 3.31 -9.60 23.93
N VAL A 238 4.58 -9.20 23.91
CA VAL A 238 5.57 -9.58 24.93
C VAL A 238 5.38 -8.69 26.16
N LYS A 239 5.40 -9.30 27.34
CA LYS A 239 5.28 -8.65 28.64
C LYS A 239 6.60 -8.66 29.40
N GLU A 240 6.69 -7.90 30.51
CA GLU A 240 7.84 -7.91 31.40
C GLU A 240 8.07 -9.31 32.02
N GLU A 241 7.00 -10.02 32.35
CA GLU A 241 7.05 -11.39 32.87
C GLU A 241 7.67 -12.40 31.90
N ASP A 242 7.61 -12.14 30.59
CA ASP A 242 8.29 -12.94 29.57
C ASP A 242 9.80 -12.66 29.50
N GLY A 243 10.24 -11.57 30.13
CA GLY A 243 11.64 -11.14 30.20
C GLY A 243 11.96 -9.86 29.41
N LEU A 244 10.95 -9.14 28.89
CA LEU A 244 11.13 -7.86 28.22
C LEU A 244 11.45 -6.75 29.23
N GLY A 245 12.39 -5.88 28.88
CA GLY A 245 12.68 -4.68 29.64
C GLY A 245 13.27 -3.59 28.74
N PHE A 246 13.34 -2.36 29.27
CA PHE A 246 13.92 -1.22 28.59
C PHE A 246 15.00 -0.57 29.46
N LYS A 247 16.06 -0.08 28.84
CA LYS A 247 17.11 0.71 29.49
C LYS A 247 17.44 1.93 28.63
N MET A 248 17.74 3.05 29.27
CA MET A 248 18.32 4.21 28.60
C MET A 248 19.84 4.04 28.56
N GLU A 249 20.43 4.20 27.38
CA GLU A 249 21.86 4.08 27.16
C GLU A 249 22.35 5.26 26.31
N GLY A 250 23.46 5.88 26.71
CA GLY A 250 24.03 6.99 25.97
C GLY A 250 24.67 8.01 26.91
N ARG A 251 25.14 9.13 26.33
CA ARG A 251 25.65 10.28 27.09
C ARG A 251 24.55 11.35 27.19
N GLU A 252 24.62 12.17 28.21
CA GLU A 252 23.69 13.27 28.47
C GLU A 252 23.37 14.07 27.19
N GLY A 253 22.09 14.14 26.83
CA GLY A 253 21.60 14.78 25.61
C GLY A 253 21.60 13.90 24.33
N LYS A 254 22.04 12.63 24.39
CA LYS A 254 21.98 11.63 23.30
C LYS A 254 21.68 10.24 23.85
N GLU A 255 20.71 10.16 24.72
CA GLU A 255 20.26 8.88 25.27
C GLU A 255 19.29 8.20 24.29
N GLU A 256 19.52 6.91 24.06
CA GLU A 256 18.66 6.06 23.25
C GLU A 256 18.06 4.96 24.11
N ARG A 257 16.80 4.64 23.86
CA ARG A 257 16.13 3.52 24.51
C ARG A 257 16.60 2.20 23.92
N ARG A 258 17.05 1.28 24.76
CA ARG A 258 17.46 -0.08 24.41
C ARG A 258 16.46 -1.10 24.91
N VAL A 259 16.24 -2.15 24.12
CA VAL A 259 15.44 -3.31 24.51
C VAL A 259 16.36 -4.34 25.14
N VAL A 260 16.03 -4.78 26.35
CA VAL A 260 16.77 -5.84 27.05
C VAL A 260 15.91 -7.06 27.27
N TRP A 261 16.53 -8.23 27.18
CA TRP A 261 15.88 -9.52 27.43
C TRP A 261 16.46 -10.19 28.64
N LYS A 262 15.56 -10.68 29.54
CA LYS A 262 15.92 -11.32 30.82
C LYS A 262 16.96 -10.50 31.59
N GLY A 263 16.76 -9.20 31.62
CA GLY A 263 17.49 -8.21 32.41
C GLY A 263 18.82 -7.71 31.84
N ASN A 264 19.53 -8.49 31.01
CA ASN A 264 20.92 -8.14 30.66
C ASN A 264 21.25 -8.17 29.15
N LYS A 265 20.54 -8.94 28.34
CA LYS A 265 20.88 -9.11 26.91
C LYS A 265 20.25 -7.98 26.10
N ASP A 266 21.07 -7.10 25.50
CA ASP A 266 20.58 -6.13 24.51
C ASP A 266 20.08 -6.87 23.25
N VAL A 267 18.80 -6.66 22.92
CA VAL A 267 18.10 -7.23 21.78
C VAL A 267 17.45 -6.17 20.87
N THR A 268 17.85 -4.92 21.03
CA THR A 268 17.28 -3.77 20.28
C THR A 268 17.29 -4.01 18.77
N ARG A 269 18.36 -4.60 18.23
CA ARG A 269 18.47 -4.90 16.79
C ARG A 269 17.48 -5.98 16.30
N MET A 270 16.91 -6.75 17.21
CA MET A 270 15.95 -7.82 16.91
C MET A 270 14.51 -7.33 16.81
N VAL A 271 14.23 -6.08 17.17
CA VAL A 271 12.84 -5.54 17.20
C VAL A 271 12.16 -5.65 15.83
N GLY A 272 12.88 -5.44 14.74
CA GLY A 272 12.35 -5.61 13.37
C GLY A 272 12.22 -7.07 12.89
N MET A 273 12.77 -8.04 13.64
CA MET A 273 12.77 -9.49 13.35
C MET A 273 12.36 -10.26 14.61
N TRP A 274 11.34 -9.76 15.29
CA TRP A 274 10.95 -10.28 16.60
C TRP A 274 10.45 -11.72 16.53
N ASP A 275 9.75 -12.08 15.49
CA ASP A 275 9.33 -13.44 15.18
C ASP A 275 10.51 -14.42 15.15
N VAL A 276 11.60 -14.02 14.50
CA VAL A 276 12.84 -14.84 14.45
C VAL A 276 13.49 -14.96 15.83
N PHE A 277 13.56 -13.85 16.58
CA PHE A 277 14.12 -13.85 17.92
C PHE A 277 13.33 -14.76 18.88
N MET A 278 12.00 -14.66 18.84
CA MET A 278 11.12 -15.44 19.72
C MET A 278 11.17 -16.95 19.45
N ASN A 279 11.55 -17.38 18.23
CA ASN A 279 11.65 -18.80 17.90
C ASN A 279 12.58 -19.60 18.83
N ALA A 280 13.56 -18.94 19.46
CA ALA A 280 14.53 -19.56 20.37
C ALA A 280 14.19 -19.32 21.85
N GLN A 281 13.02 -18.74 22.17
CA GLN A 281 12.63 -18.40 23.56
C GLN A 281 11.58 -19.35 24.13
N ASP A 282 11.64 -19.59 25.45
CA ASP A 282 10.68 -20.43 26.17
C ASP A 282 9.24 -19.88 26.14
N ALA A 283 9.09 -18.55 26.05
CA ALA A 283 7.83 -17.84 25.99
C ALA A 283 7.21 -17.82 24.57
N ARG A 284 7.84 -18.43 23.58
CA ARG A 284 7.43 -18.39 22.19
C ARG A 284 5.94 -18.70 21.98
N ASN A 285 5.49 -19.83 22.48
CA ASN A 285 4.11 -20.28 22.24
C ASN A 285 3.07 -19.38 22.92
N VAL A 286 3.37 -18.88 24.12
CA VAL A 286 2.52 -17.94 24.86
C VAL A 286 2.42 -16.59 24.12
N VAL A 287 3.55 -16.00 23.69
CA VAL A 287 3.56 -14.75 22.94
C VAL A 287 2.85 -14.93 21.60
N ARG A 288 3.10 -16.04 20.89
CA ARG A 288 2.44 -16.33 19.62
C ARG A 288 0.93 -16.52 19.77
N PHE A 289 0.47 -17.16 20.85
CA PHE A 289 -0.95 -17.28 21.17
C PHE A 289 -1.59 -15.92 21.42
N ARG A 290 -0.98 -15.05 22.24
CA ARG A 290 -1.45 -13.68 22.48
C ARG A 290 -1.52 -12.89 21.18
N ALA A 291 -0.50 -12.99 20.33
CA ALA A 291 -0.46 -12.34 19.01
C ALA A 291 -1.58 -12.86 18.10
N ALA A 292 -1.82 -14.17 18.06
CA ALA A 292 -2.90 -14.76 17.29
C ALA A 292 -4.29 -14.28 17.77
N CYS A 293 -4.50 -14.12 19.08
CA CYS A 293 -5.75 -13.53 19.62
C CYS A 293 -5.96 -12.08 19.14
N VAL A 294 -4.89 -11.28 19.12
CA VAL A 294 -4.95 -9.90 18.62
C VAL A 294 -5.27 -9.89 17.12
N VAL A 295 -4.58 -10.71 16.33
CA VAL A 295 -4.81 -10.81 14.87
C VAL A 295 -6.22 -11.29 14.56
N GLU A 296 -6.74 -12.28 15.29
CA GLU A 296 -8.13 -12.72 15.13
C GLU A 296 -9.13 -11.58 15.34
N GLY A 297 -8.94 -10.77 16.38
CA GLY A 297 -9.79 -9.60 16.65
C GLY A 297 -9.71 -8.55 15.54
N ILE A 298 -8.50 -8.23 15.07
CA ILE A 298 -8.28 -7.27 13.98
C ILE A 298 -8.93 -7.74 12.68
N VAL A 299 -8.65 -8.98 12.28
CA VAL A 299 -9.16 -9.57 11.03
C VAL A 299 -10.68 -9.71 11.08
N GLY A 300 -11.24 -10.10 12.23
CA GLY A 300 -12.68 -10.18 12.42
C GLY A 300 -13.37 -8.83 12.25
N LYS A 301 -12.91 -7.81 12.96
CA LYS A 301 -13.44 -6.43 12.83
C LYS A 301 -13.34 -5.91 11.39
N GLN A 302 -12.20 -6.14 10.72
CA GLN A 302 -11.99 -5.71 9.35
C GLN A 302 -12.94 -6.42 8.37
N LEU A 303 -13.20 -7.71 8.55
CA LEU A 303 -14.18 -8.46 7.78
C LEU A 303 -15.60 -7.90 7.95
N ASP A 304 -16.00 -7.60 9.18
CA ASP A 304 -17.33 -7.04 9.47
C ASP A 304 -17.50 -5.67 8.80
N ARG A 305 -16.46 -4.82 8.82
CA ARG A 305 -16.46 -3.53 8.13
C ARG A 305 -16.56 -3.69 6.61
N LEU A 306 -15.78 -4.59 6.02
CA LEU A 306 -15.80 -4.85 4.57
C LEU A 306 -17.11 -5.45 4.07
N ARG A 307 -17.82 -6.23 4.90
CA ARG A 307 -19.12 -6.80 4.58
C ARG A 307 -20.29 -5.80 4.70
N GLY A 308 -20.00 -4.56 5.09
CA GLY A 308 -20.98 -3.46 5.12
C GLY A 308 -21.67 -3.21 3.78
N ARG A 309 -22.74 -2.40 3.80
CA ARG A 309 -23.74 -2.23 2.73
C ARG A 309 -23.27 -1.41 1.51
N VAL A 310 -22.06 -1.58 1.02
CA VAL A 310 -21.55 -0.77 -0.09
C VAL A 310 -22.23 -1.09 -1.43
N GLU A 311 -22.63 -2.36 -1.68
CA GLU A 311 -23.22 -2.76 -2.95
C GLU A 311 -24.55 -2.06 -3.25
N GLY A 312 -25.50 -2.14 -2.32
CA GLY A 312 -26.83 -1.55 -2.53
C GLY A 312 -26.85 0.00 -2.52
N GLU A 313 -25.93 0.62 -1.79
CA GLU A 313 -25.77 2.08 -1.81
C GLU A 313 -25.02 2.52 -3.08
N GLY A 314 -24.00 1.80 -3.49
CA GLY A 314 -23.25 2.07 -4.72
C GLY A 314 -24.12 1.97 -5.98
N GLU A 315 -25.04 1.00 -6.05
CA GLU A 315 -25.99 0.90 -7.17
C GLU A 315 -26.88 2.16 -7.27
N LYS A 316 -27.40 2.67 -6.17
CA LYS A 316 -28.18 3.91 -6.16
C LYS A 316 -27.37 5.13 -6.63
N LEU A 317 -26.10 5.23 -6.23
CA LEU A 317 -25.22 6.30 -6.68
C LEU A 317 -24.85 6.20 -8.16
N VAL A 318 -24.80 5.00 -8.72
CA VAL A 318 -24.66 4.81 -10.17
C VAL A 318 -25.93 5.18 -10.90
N GLU A 319 -27.11 4.82 -10.39
CA GLU A 319 -28.40 5.19 -10.97
C GLU A 319 -28.63 6.71 -10.95
N SER A 320 -28.17 7.41 -9.91
CA SER A 320 -28.22 8.89 -9.83
C SER A 320 -27.16 9.60 -10.70
N GLY A 321 -26.18 8.87 -11.21
CA GLY A 321 -25.06 9.41 -12.01
C GLY A 321 -23.95 10.04 -11.18
N GLU A 322 -23.94 9.90 -9.85
CA GLU A 322 -22.90 10.41 -8.96
C GLU A 322 -21.62 9.54 -8.98
N VAL A 323 -21.77 8.26 -9.30
CA VAL A 323 -20.68 7.27 -9.35
C VAL A 323 -20.64 6.61 -10.71
N ARG A 324 -19.45 6.47 -11.28
CA ARG A 324 -19.25 5.71 -12.52
C ARG A 324 -19.37 4.20 -12.26
N ARG A 325 -20.07 3.48 -13.14
CA ARG A 325 -20.23 2.02 -13.08
C ARG A 325 -18.87 1.31 -12.94
N THR A 326 -17.89 1.71 -13.74
CA THR A 326 -16.54 1.11 -13.72
C THR A 326 -15.82 1.28 -12.38
N VAL A 327 -16.10 2.36 -11.64
CA VAL A 327 -15.56 2.58 -10.31
C VAL A 327 -16.21 1.62 -9.31
N LEU A 328 -17.54 1.54 -9.30
CA LEU A 328 -18.28 0.62 -8.43
C LEU A 328 -17.80 -0.82 -8.65
N ASP A 329 -17.74 -1.29 -9.91
CA ASP A 329 -17.30 -2.64 -10.26
C ASP A 329 -15.87 -2.93 -9.74
N SER A 330 -14.97 -1.95 -9.86
CA SER A 330 -13.59 -2.07 -9.37
C SER A 330 -13.52 -2.15 -7.84
N VAL A 331 -14.33 -1.36 -7.14
CA VAL A 331 -14.39 -1.39 -5.67
C VAL A 331 -15.00 -2.69 -5.17
N LEU A 332 -16.07 -3.17 -5.77
CA LEU A 332 -16.70 -4.43 -5.38
C LEU A 332 -15.75 -5.61 -5.60
N GLU A 333 -15.01 -5.62 -6.71
CA GLU A 333 -14.00 -6.66 -6.97
C GLU A 333 -12.84 -6.58 -5.95
N LEU A 334 -12.34 -5.38 -5.60
CA LEU A 334 -11.34 -5.22 -4.55
C LEU A 334 -11.84 -5.78 -3.21
N ARG A 335 -13.06 -5.40 -2.80
CA ARG A 335 -13.68 -5.91 -1.56
C ARG A 335 -13.80 -7.42 -1.56
N ARG A 336 -14.26 -8.00 -2.68
CA ARG A 336 -14.38 -9.47 -2.82
C ARG A 336 -13.04 -10.16 -2.62
N ILE A 337 -11.97 -9.62 -3.19
CA ILE A 337 -10.61 -10.17 -3.05
C ILE A 337 -10.12 -10.04 -1.60
N GLU A 338 -10.26 -8.87 -0.98
CA GLU A 338 -9.83 -8.63 0.40
C GLU A 338 -10.59 -9.50 1.40
N ILE A 339 -11.92 -9.61 1.26
CA ILE A 339 -12.75 -10.52 2.08
C ILE A 339 -12.24 -11.95 1.98
N GLY A 340 -12.01 -12.45 0.75
CA GLY A 340 -11.53 -13.81 0.55
C GLY A 340 -10.14 -14.10 1.16
N ILE A 341 -9.26 -13.09 1.22
CA ILE A 341 -7.96 -13.20 1.89
C ILE A 341 -8.15 -13.24 3.41
N LEU A 342 -8.93 -12.30 3.95
CA LEU A 342 -9.16 -12.17 5.40
C LEU A 342 -9.88 -13.40 5.98
N GLU A 343 -10.84 -13.98 5.25
CA GLU A 343 -11.52 -15.22 5.67
C GLU A 343 -10.55 -16.38 5.83
N LYS A 344 -9.66 -16.59 4.85
CA LYS A 344 -8.64 -17.63 4.90
C LYS A 344 -7.62 -17.40 6.04
N VAL A 345 -7.28 -16.14 6.28
CA VAL A 345 -6.38 -15.79 7.40
C VAL A 345 -7.08 -16.02 8.74
N LEU A 346 -8.35 -15.65 8.88
CA LEU A 346 -9.12 -15.89 10.09
C LEU A 346 -9.22 -17.38 10.42
N GLU A 347 -9.46 -18.23 9.41
CA GLU A 347 -9.47 -19.68 9.56
C GLU A 347 -8.10 -20.20 10.02
N ALA A 348 -7.02 -19.78 9.37
CA ALA A 348 -5.66 -20.18 9.72
C ALA A 348 -5.23 -19.74 11.13
N VAL A 349 -5.64 -18.54 11.56
CA VAL A 349 -5.39 -18.04 12.93
C VAL A 349 -6.14 -18.86 13.98
N LYS A 350 -7.41 -19.23 13.72
CA LYS A 350 -8.18 -20.11 14.60
C LYS A 350 -7.56 -21.49 14.72
N GLU A 351 -7.10 -22.08 13.62
CA GLU A 351 -6.37 -23.34 13.62
C GLU A 351 -5.05 -23.23 14.41
N GLU A 352 -4.32 -22.13 14.25
CA GLU A 352 -3.07 -21.87 14.96
C GLU A 352 -3.32 -21.78 16.47
N LYS A 353 -4.33 -21.02 16.90
CA LYS A 353 -4.73 -20.93 18.32
C LYS A 353 -5.08 -22.30 18.89
N GLY A 354 -5.91 -23.08 18.18
CA GLY A 354 -6.30 -24.44 18.61
C GLY A 354 -5.13 -25.42 18.75
N ARG A 355 -4.05 -25.21 17.99
CA ARG A 355 -2.80 -25.97 18.15
C ARG A 355 -1.99 -25.51 19.37
N LEU A 356 -1.89 -24.19 19.55
CA LEU A 356 -1.09 -23.59 20.62
C LEU A 356 -1.67 -23.88 22.02
N VAL A 357 -2.99 -23.93 22.18
CA VAL A 357 -3.67 -24.25 23.48
C VAL A 357 -3.33 -25.66 24.00
N LYS A 358 -2.78 -26.54 23.15
CA LYS A 358 -2.30 -27.87 23.61
C LYS A 358 -1.01 -27.80 24.45
N ASP A 359 -0.30 -26.67 24.43
CA ASP A 359 0.84 -26.37 25.30
C ASP A 359 0.34 -25.97 26.70
N GLU A 360 0.80 -26.61 27.77
CA GLU A 360 0.35 -26.36 29.13
C GLU A 360 0.47 -24.90 29.58
N LYS A 361 1.56 -24.23 29.17
CA LYS A 361 1.77 -22.80 29.48
C LYS A 361 0.77 -21.90 28.77
N VAL A 362 0.38 -22.26 27.54
CA VAL A 362 -0.62 -21.54 26.77
C VAL A 362 -2.03 -21.79 27.30
N ALA A 363 -2.33 -23.01 27.74
CA ALA A 363 -3.62 -23.32 28.35
C ALA A 363 -3.88 -22.47 29.60
N ALA A 364 -2.87 -22.32 30.48
CA ALA A 364 -2.97 -21.45 31.64
C ALA A 364 -3.19 -19.97 31.29
N GLU A 365 -2.54 -19.46 30.24
CA GLU A 365 -2.75 -18.10 29.75
C GLU A 365 -4.15 -17.91 29.15
N ALA A 366 -4.67 -18.89 28.40
CA ALA A 366 -6.00 -18.86 27.81
C ALA A 366 -7.12 -18.82 28.87
N ASP A 367 -6.97 -19.59 29.93
CA ASP A 367 -7.92 -19.61 31.06
C ASP A 367 -7.93 -18.26 31.79
N ALA A 368 -6.76 -17.63 31.99
CA ALA A 368 -6.65 -16.32 32.60
C ALA A 368 -7.28 -15.19 31.74
N GLN A 369 -7.18 -15.28 30.40
CA GLN A 369 -7.82 -14.33 29.49
C GLN A 369 -9.35 -14.50 29.41
N SER A 370 -9.87 -15.69 29.64
CA SER A 370 -11.31 -15.95 29.63
C SER A 370 -12.00 -15.49 30.92
N ALA A 371 -11.24 -15.29 32.00
CA ALA A 371 -11.71 -14.83 33.30
C ALA A 371 -11.65 -13.30 33.49
N SER A 372 -11.04 -12.56 32.59
CA SER A 372 -10.85 -11.10 32.60
C SER A 372 -11.74 -10.40 31.58
#